data_27489e01681955cc8bfec317fa8d84af
#
_entry.id   27489e01681955cc8bfec317fa8d84af
#
_cell.length_a   1.000
_cell.length_b   1.000
_cell.length_c   1.000
_cell.angle_alpha   90.00
_cell.angle_beta   90.00
_cell.angle_gamma   90.00
#
_symmetry.space_group_name_H-M   'P 1'
#
loop_
_entity.id
_entity.type
_entity.pdbx_description
1 polymer ?
#
loop_
_entity_poly.entity_id
_entity_poly.type
_entity_poly.pdbx_seq_one_letter_code
_entity_poly.pdbx_strand_id
1 'polypeptide(L)'
;IAALIGIIVCGVLYTFVTNIAIDKRVVSTYFGNIAFAYEDYGLPYCFSASLFNTGISEPNGYTKKAMAKIDKDGELNQTATSRSSDELPNIIVVQLESYFDVANAEFFTTSEDACPNLHNLYQNYSNGYFKVPSVGAGTANTEFEVLTGMNLRYFGPGEYPYKTYSKKHPTESAATALASLGYGTHALHDNTGNFYSRANVFNNMGFDTFTSKEFMNVLQTTENGWAKDEILTHHIMEAMDTTKQEDFVFTVSVQGHGNYPETQVIENPKIKVEGIEDEALKNKWEYYVNQVYEMDQFVGDLIKAVEERNEPSVVVFYGDHLPTMGLKAEDLKSRYLYNTNYVIWDNIGLQKHDKNIPAYQLMSEVLNRLDIHSGTVFNYHQQRKGTKNYLSDLELLQYDILYGKQYVYNGKAPITEGHMVMGIRNVSLSSIVPQLNSGYSLYGE
;
A
#
# COMPACT_ATOMS: atom_id res chain seq x y z
N ILE A 1 -40.60 -23.83 -16.15
CA ILE A 1 -40.66 -22.61 -16.99
C ILE A 1 -41.10 -21.42 -16.15
N ALA A 2 -42.25 -21.43 -15.46
CA ALA A 2 -42.75 -20.30 -14.67
C ALA A 2 -41.77 -19.85 -13.58
N ALA A 3 -41.13 -20.78 -12.85
CA ALA A 3 -40.12 -20.46 -11.85
C ALA A 3 -38.85 -19.77 -12.45
N LEU A 4 -38.42 -20.22 -13.62
CA LEU A 4 -37.29 -19.63 -14.32
C LEU A 4 -37.61 -18.20 -14.79
N ILE A 5 -38.82 -18.00 -15.34
CA ILE A 5 -39.29 -16.65 -15.70
C ILE A 5 -39.39 -15.77 -14.49
N GLY A 6 -39.88 -16.27 -13.35
CA GLY A 6 -39.92 -15.52 -12.07
C GLY A 6 -38.54 -15.10 -11.61
N ILE A 7 -37.54 -15.97 -11.66
CA ILE A 7 -36.16 -15.64 -11.29
C ILE A 7 -35.58 -14.55 -12.19
N ILE A 8 -35.81 -14.64 -13.51
CA ILE A 8 -35.33 -13.64 -14.47
C ILE A 8 -36.00 -12.28 -14.21
N VAL A 9 -37.31 -12.26 -14.00
CA VAL A 9 -38.05 -11.01 -13.71
C VAL A 9 -37.56 -10.38 -12.42
N CYS A 10 -37.38 -11.19 -11.35
CA CYS A 10 -36.83 -10.69 -10.08
C CYS A 10 -35.39 -10.13 -10.25
N GLY A 11 -34.55 -10.80 -11.01
CA GLY A 11 -33.20 -10.32 -11.30
C GLY A 11 -33.19 -8.99 -12.05
N VAL A 12 -34.01 -8.85 -13.10
CA VAL A 12 -34.12 -7.59 -13.85
C VAL A 12 -34.66 -6.46 -12.97
N LEU A 13 -35.70 -6.74 -12.15
CA LEU A 13 -36.26 -5.76 -11.24
C LEU A 13 -35.25 -5.33 -10.18
N TYR A 14 -34.52 -6.30 -9.60
CA TYR A 14 -33.47 -6.03 -8.63
C TYR A 14 -32.39 -5.13 -9.21
N THR A 15 -31.86 -5.44 -10.40
CA THR A 15 -30.87 -4.61 -11.09
C THR A 15 -31.38 -3.19 -11.36
N PHE A 16 -32.63 -3.08 -11.82
CA PHE A 16 -33.23 -1.78 -12.07
C PHE A 16 -33.35 -0.92 -10.81
N VAL A 17 -33.85 -1.51 -9.73
CA VAL A 17 -34.00 -0.81 -8.43
C VAL A 17 -32.62 -0.44 -7.86
N THR A 18 -31.64 -1.35 -7.95
CA THR A 18 -30.26 -1.10 -7.50
C THR A 18 -29.61 0.08 -8.23
N ASN A 19 -29.75 0.14 -9.55
CA ASN A 19 -29.21 1.26 -10.33
C ASN A 19 -29.85 2.60 -9.94
N ILE A 20 -31.16 2.63 -9.72
CA ILE A 20 -31.83 3.84 -9.21
C ILE A 20 -31.29 4.22 -7.82
N ALA A 21 -31.07 3.26 -6.94
CA ALA A 21 -30.53 3.50 -5.60
C ALA A 21 -29.11 4.07 -5.65
N ILE A 22 -28.28 3.58 -6.57
CA ILE A 22 -26.93 4.11 -6.82
C ILE A 22 -27.01 5.54 -7.36
N ASP A 23 -27.83 5.78 -8.38
CA ASP A 23 -27.99 7.11 -8.99
C ASP A 23 -28.51 8.15 -7.98
N LYS A 24 -29.40 7.74 -7.08
CA LYS A 24 -29.92 8.56 -6.00
C LYS A 24 -29.00 8.64 -4.78
N ARG A 25 -27.85 7.96 -4.80
CA ARG A 25 -26.87 7.88 -3.70
C ARG A 25 -27.46 7.31 -2.40
N VAL A 26 -28.43 6.44 -2.51
CA VAL A 26 -28.99 5.67 -1.36
C VAL A 26 -28.02 4.56 -0.97
N VAL A 27 -27.34 3.95 -1.94
CA VAL A 27 -26.26 2.98 -1.74
C VAL A 27 -25.02 3.43 -2.49
N SER A 28 -23.84 3.07 -1.95
CA SER A 28 -22.53 3.37 -2.57
C SER A 28 -22.02 2.16 -3.36
N THR A 29 -21.32 2.42 -4.45
CA THR A 29 -20.53 1.43 -5.18
C THR A 29 -19.12 1.25 -4.60
N TYR A 30 -18.72 2.08 -3.64
CA TYR A 30 -17.43 2.01 -2.99
C TYR A 30 -17.59 1.59 -1.53
N PHE A 31 -16.91 0.52 -1.12
CA PHE A 31 -16.90 -0.02 0.23
C PHE A 31 -15.50 0.15 0.83
N GLY A 32 -15.27 1.26 1.49
CA GLY A 32 -13.99 1.52 2.18
C GLY A 32 -13.75 0.60 3.40
N ASN A 33 -14.84 0.13 4.02
CA ASN A 33 -14.84 -0.95 4.98
C ASN A 33 -16.05 -1.84 4.69
N ILE A 34 -15.80 -3.12 4.45
CA ILE A 34 -16.88 -4.04 4.05
C ILE A 34 -17.88 -4.31 5.18
N ALA A 35 -17.44 -4.34 6.44
CA ALA A 35 -18.33 -4.54 7.57
C ALA A 35 -19.33 -3.37 7.71
N PHE A 36 -18.83 -2.14 7.65
CA PHE A 36 -19.69 -0.94 7.68
C PHE A 36 -20.64 -0.89 6.48
N ALA A 37 -20.18 -1.31 5.29
CA ALA A 37 -21.06 -1.36 4.14
C ALA A 37 -22.22 -2.36 4.34
N TYR A 38 -21.98 -3.52 4.98
CA TYR A 38 -23.03 -4.49 5.31
C TYR A 38 -24.01 -3.97 6.37
N GLU A 39 -23.53 -3.19 7.32
CA GLU A 39 -24.36 -2.50 8.32
C GLU A 39 -25.24 -1.42 7.67
N ASP A 40 -24.66 -0.59 6.80
CA ASP A 40 -25.32 0.56 6.17
C ASP A 40 -26.29 0.16 5.05
N TYR A 41 -25.92 -0.81 4.20
CA TYR A 41 -26.64 -1.14 2.96
C TYR A 41 -27.29 -2.52 2.99
N GLY A 42 -26.97 -3.35 3.97
CA GLY A 42 -27.54 -4.68 4.19
C GLY A 42 -26.98 -5.78 3.28
N LEU A 43 -27.15 -7.03 3.74
CA LEU A 43 -26.64 -8.24 3.09
C LEU A 43 -27.01 -8.39 1.61
N PRO A 44 -28.28 -8.20 1.17
CA PRO A 44 -28.63 -8.47 -0.22
C PRO A 44 -27.86 -7.61 -1.22
N TYR A 45 -27.72 -6.31 -0.92
CA TYR A 45 -27.00 -5.39 -1.80
C TYR A 45 -25.49 -5.67 -1.76
N CYS A 46 -24.87 -5.69 -0.58
CA CYS A 46 -23.44 -5.85 -0.46
C CYS A 46 -22.95 -7.18 -1.01
N PHE A 47 -23.65 -8.28 -0.73
CA PHE A 47 -23.31 -9.60 -1.24
C PHE A 47 -23.41 -9.65 -2.78
N SER A 48 -24.51 -9.16 -3.36
CA SER A 48 -24.68 -9.15 -4.82
C SER A 48 -23.67 -8.21 -5.49
N ALA A 49 -23.43 -7.03 -4.92
CA ALA A 49 -22.45 -6.09 -5.43
C ALA A 49 -21.04 -6.68 -5.44
N SER A 50 -20.61 -7.33 -4.36
CA SER A 50 -19.29 -7.98 -4.27
C SER A 50 -19.16 -9.21 -5.15
N LEU A 51 -20.27 -9.93 -5.44
CA LEU A 51 -20.23 -11.14 -6.25
C LEU A 51 -20.25 -10.86 -7.76
N PHE A 52 -21.00 -9.84 -8.19
CA PHE A 52 -21.25 -9.59 -9.62
C PHE A 52 -20.47 -8.42 -10.20
N ASN A 53 -19.93 -7.53 -9.37
CA ASN A 53 -19.15 -6.37 -9.80
C ASN A 53 -17.69 -6.52 -9.36
N THR A 54 -16.94 -7.39 -10.03
CA THR A 54 -15.50 -7.55 -9.86
C THR A 54 -14.75 -6.89 -11.01
N GLY A 55 -13.57 -6.34 -10.70
CA GLY A 55 -12.77 -5.62 -11.69
C GLY A 55 -13.29 -4.21 -11.97
N ILE A 56 -12.80 -3.64 -13.06
CA ILE A 56 -13.22 -2.32 -13.54
C ILE A 56 -14.11 -2.51 -14.74
N SER A 57 -15.34 -2.02 -14.69
CA SER A 57 -16.25 -2.00 -15.83
C SER A 57 -15.74 -1.04 -16.91
N GLU A 58 -16.01 -1.33 -18.19
CA GLU A 58 -15.63 -0.44 -19.28
C GLU A 58 -16.23 0.97 -19.10
N PRO A 59 -15.39 2.00 -18.89
CA PRO A 59 -15.88 3.36 -18.67
C PRO A 59 -16.50 3.96 -19.93
N ASN A 60 -17.50 4.80 -19.74
CA ASN A 60 -18.09 5.55 -20.83
C ASN A 60 -17.03 6.40 -21.55
N GLY A 61 -16.99 6.29 -22.89
CA GLY A 61 -16.05 7.04 -23.70
C GLY A 61 -14.68 6.38 -23.89
N TYR A 62 -14.49 5.16 -23.42
CA TYR A 62 -13.26 4.40 -23.68
C TYR A 62 -13.13 4.09 -25.18
N THR A 63 -12.13 4.66 -25.79
CA THR A 63 -11.80 4.51 -27.22
C THR A 63 -10.31 4.72 -27.44
N LYS A 64 -9.75 4.18 -28.54
CA LYS A 64 -8.37 4.45 -28.95
C LYS A 64 -8.09 5.96 -29.08
N LYS A 65 -9.06 6.75 -29.56
CA LYS A 65 -8.94 8.21 -29.70
C LYS A 65 -8.90 8.91 -28.33
N ALA A 66 -9.66 8.43 -27.36
CA ALA A 66 -9.62 8.96 -25.99
C ALA A 66 -8.25 8.67 -25.35
N MET A 67 -7.76 7.45 -25.48
CA MET A 67 -6.44 7.08 -24.97
C MET A 67 -5.32 7.89 -25.62
N ALA A 68 -5.34 8.11 -26.94
CA ALA A 68 -4.38 8.97 -27.63
C ALA A 68 -4.41 10.45 -27.20
N LYS A 69 -5.50 10.93 -26.57
CA LYS A 69 -5.55 12.27 -25.97
C LYS A 69 -4.94 12.29 -24.57
N ILE A 70 -5.11 11.19 -23.83
CA ILE A 70 -4.56 11.03 -22.48
C ILE A 70 -3.04 10.85 -22.58
N ASP A 71 -2.59 9.95 -23.44
CA ASP A 71 -1.18 9.70 -23.75
C ASP A 71 -0.81 10.40 -25.07
N LYS A 72 -0.60 11.70 -24.97
CA LYS A 72 -0.22 12.48 -26.13
C LYS A 72 1.23 12.15 -26.53
N ASP A 73 1.39 11.70 -27.77
CA ASP A 73 2.69 11.39 -28.36
C ASP A 73 3.50 10.29 -27.61
N GLY A 74 2.84 9.47 -26.79
CA GLY A 74 3.48 8.40 -26.01
C GLY A 74 4.29 8.90 -24.80
N GLU A 75 4.01 10.11 -24.32
CA GLU A 75 4.77 10.74 -23.22
C GLU A 75 4.65 9.98 -21.89
N LEU A 76 3.53 9.27 -21.67
CA LEU A 76 3.31 8.55 -20.41
C LEU A 76 4.21 7.33 -20.23
N ASN A 77 4.67 6.71 -21.33
CA ASN A 77 5.50 5.52 -21.31
C ASN A 77 7.00 5.82 -21.39
N GLN A 78 7.38 7.08 -21.37
CA GLN A 78 8.78 7.47 -21.41
C GLN A 78 9.41 7.33 -20.03
N THR A 79 10.65 6.87 -20.02
CA THR A 79 11.53 6.91 -18.84
C THR A 79 12.55 7.99 -19.04
N ALA A 80 12.60 8.95 -18.13
CA ALA A 80 13.52 10.08 -18.18
C ALA A 80 13.93 10.52 -16.77
N THR A 81 15.16 10.96 -16.61
CA THR A 81 15.66 11.65 -15.43
C THR A 81 16.78 12.58 -15.86
N SER A 82 16.94 13.72 -15.20
CA SER A 82 18.10 14.60 -15.41
C SER A 82 19.30 14.19 -14.55
N ARG A 83 19.12 13.25 -13.61
CA ARG A 83 20.16 12.75 -12.73
C ARG A 83 21.03 11.74 -13.48
N SER A 84 22.34 11.76 -13.22
CA SER A 84 23.22 10.65 -13.58
C SER A 84 22.92 9.43 -12.69
N SER A 85 23.33 8.24 -13.11
CA SER A 85 23.16 7.02 -12.29
C SER A 85 23.73 7.19 -10.89
N ASP A 86 24.89 7.81 -10.75
CA ASP A 86 25.57 8.00 -9.46
C ASP A 86 24.90 9.07 -8.55
N GLU A 87 23.90 9.79 -9.06
CA GLU A 87 23.11 10.79 -8.31
C GLU A 87 21.72 10.30 -7.94
N LEU A 88 21.36 9.11 -8.38
CA LEU A 88 20.09 8.49 -7.99
C LEU A 88 20.19 7.99 -6.53
N PRO A 89 19.21 8.28 -5.66
CA PRO A 89 19.22 7.80 -4.29
C PRO A 89 18.59 6.41 -4.17
N ASN A 90 18.96 5.67 -3.13
CA ASN A 90 18.13 4.56 -2.66
C ASN A 90 16.74 5.07 -2.26
N ILE A 91 15.70 4.30 -2.54
CA ILE A 91 14.32 4.64 -2.20
C ILE A 91 13.74 3.53 -1.33
N ILE A 92 13.53 3.83 -0.06
CA ILE A 92 12.97 2.90 0.91
C ILE A 92 11.57 3.37 1.28
N VAL A 93 10.57 2.51 1.08
CA VAL A 93 9.17 2.83 1.36
C VAL A 93 8.64 1.84 2.38
N VAL A 94 8.22 2.33 3.53
CA VAL A 94 7.77 1.51 4.67
C VAL A 94 6.30 1.80 4.95
N GLN A 95 5.47 0.79 4.76
CA GLN A 95 4.08 0.79 5.19
C GLN A 95 4.00 0.31 6.64
N LEU A 96 3.58 1.21 7.53
CA LEU A 96 3.39 0.94 8.95
C LEU A 96 1.98 0.41 9.19
N GLU A 97 1.87 -0.87 9.55
CA GLU A 97 0.60 -1.57 9.76
C GLU A 97 -0.25 -0.89 10.81
N SER A 98 -1.48 -0.53 10.42
CA SER A 98 -2.48 0.10 11.31
C SER A 98 -1.97 1.38 12.01
N TYR A 99 -0.95 2.05 11.47
CA TYR A 99 -0.36 3.22 12.13
C TYR A 99 -1.35 4.39 12.15
N PHE A 100 -1.65 4.82 13.34
CA PHE A 100 -2.39 6.03 13.66
C PHE A 100 -1.60 6.84 14.69
N ASP A 101 -1.31 8.09 14.35
CA ASP A 101 -0.73 9.02 15.33
C ASP A 101 -1.75 9.31 16.42
N VAL A 102 -1.57 8.66 17.56
CA VAL A 102 -2.50 8.72 18.70
C VAL A 102 -2.65 10.11 19.29
N ALA A 103 -1.73 11.03 19.01
CA ALA A 103 -1.90 12.45 19.33
C ALA A 103 -3.10 13.09 18.60
N ASN A 104 -3.62 12.45 17.54
CA ASN A 104 -4.83 12.87 16.84
C ASN A 104 -6.14 12.33 17.45
N ALA A 105 -6.09 11.52 18.51
CA ALA A 105 -7.29 11.11 19.24
C ALA A 105 -7.88 12.27 20.07
N GLU A 106 -9.23 12.33 20.14
CA GLU A 106 -9.94 13.37 20.91
C GLU A 106 -10.45 12.86 22.28
N PHE A 107 -10.45 11.54 22.49
CA PHE A 107 -11.15 10.94 23.64
C PHE A 107 -10.22 10.31 24.69
N PHE A 108 -8.90 10.33 24.47
CA PHE A 108 -7.92 9.90 25.45
C PHE A 108 -6.61 10.69 25.32
N THR A 109 -5.75 10.57 26.32
CA THR A 109 -4.39 11.09 26.33
C THR A 109 -3.41 10.00 26.70
N THR A 110 -2.14 10.21 26.37
CA THR A 110 -1.04 9.30 26.69
C THR A 110 -0.10 9.95 27.72
N SER A 111 0.52 9.13 28.59
CA SER A 111 1.46 9.61 29.62
C SER A 111 2.74 10.20 29.05
N GLU A 112 3.15 9.75 27.87
CA GLU A 112 4.32 10.20 27.12
C GLU A 112 3.98 10.23 25.63
N ASP A 113 4.83 10.87 24.81
CA ASP A 113 4.72 10.83 23.36
C ASP A 113 4.93 9.40 22.83
N ALA A 114 3.96 8.87 22.09
CA ALA A 114 4.05 7.54 21.53
C ALA A 114 4.87 7.47 20.22
N CYS A 115 5.14 8.61 19.58
CA CYS A 115 5.77 8.67 18.27
C CYS A 115 6.88 9.75 18.21
N PRO A 116 7.83 9.79 19.15
CA PRO A 116 8.80 10.90 19.22
C PRO A 116 9.69 10.98 17.96
N ASN A 117 10.07 9.86 17.35
CA ASN A 117 10.87 9.85 16.13
C ASN A 117 10.06 10.37 14.93
N LEU A 118 8.84 9.87 14.72
CA LEU A 118 7.96 10.35 13.65
C LEU A 118 7.60 11.82 13.83
N HIS A 119 7.33 12.29 15.07
CA HIS A 119 7.07 13.71 15.34
C HIS A 119 8.29 14.59 15.04
N ASN A 120 9.50 14.12 15.32
CA ASN A 120 10.72 14.81 14.90
C ASN A 120 10.84 14.85 13.37
N LEU A 121 10.52 13.75 12.68
CA LEU A 121 10.52 13.72 11.21
C LEU A 121 9.48 14.69 10.64
N TYR A 122 8.27 14.76 11.19
CA TYR A 122 7.23 15.69 10.73
C TYR A 122 7.64 17.16 10.87
N GLN A 123 8.42 17.50 11.89
CA GLN A 123 8.94 18.86 12.05
C GLN A 123 9.95 19.24 10.97
N ASN A 124 10.82 18.29 10.57
CA ASN A 124 11.99 18.59 9.77
C ASN A 124 11.83 18.23 8.29
N TYR A 125 10.95 17.28 7.94
CA TYR A 125 10.81 16.72 6.60
C TYR A 125 9.39 16.85 6.05
N SER A 126 9.22 16.64 4.76
CA SER A 126 7.94 16.77 4.07
C SER A 126 6.95 15.74 4.56
N ASN A 127 5.78 16.17 4.96
CA ASN A 127 4.75 15.31 5.54
C ASN A 127 3.34 15.83 5.28
N GLY A 128 2.34 15.11 5.77
CA GLY A 128 0.94 15.53 5.75
C GLY A 128 -0.02 14.38 6.03
N TYR A 129 -1.30 14.67 5.92
CA TYR A 129 -2.32 13.63 5.94
C TYR A 129 -2.22 12.77 4.68
N PHE A 130 -2.31 11.48 4.90
CA PHE A 130 -2.28 10.46 3.87
C PHE A 130 -3.66 9.84 3.72
N LYS A 131 -4.33 10.13 2.60
CA LYS A 131 -5.67 9.61 2.37
C LYS A 131 -5.58 8.18 1.84
N VAL A 132 -6.06 7.24 2.63
CA VAL A 132 -6.04 5.80 2.35
C VAL A 132 -7.38 5.29 1.82
N PRO A 133 -7.40 4.18 1.05
CA PRO A 133 -8.63 3.65 0.47
C PRO A 133 -9.50 2.87 1.45
N SER A 134 -8.98 2.49 2.62
CA SER A 134 -9.64 1.59 3.57
C SER A 134 -9.60 2.11 5.00
N VAL A 135 -10.48 1.61 5.86
CA VAL A 135 -10.57 1.93 7.29
C VAL A 135 -10.63 0.65 8.11
N GLY A 136 -9.78 0.53 9.13
CA GLY A 136 -9.77 -0.57 10.09
C GLY A 136 -9.35 -1.93 9.53
N ALA A 137 -9.08 -2.04 8.24
CA ALA A 137 -8.58 -3.23 7.54
C ALA A 137 -8.26 -2.86 6.09
N GLY A 138 -7.58 -3.76 5.36
CA GLY A 138 -7.36 -3.57 3.93
C GLY A 138 -5.95 -3.12 3.57
N THR A 139 -4.96 -3.54 4.34
CA THR A 139 -3.54 -3.29 4.13
C THR A 139 -3.12 -3.40 2.66
N ALA A 140 -3.48 -4.51 2.00
CA ALA A 140 -3.16 -4.75 0.59
C ALA A 140 -3.80 -3.75 -0.39
N ASN A 141 -4.87 -3.06 0.00
CA ASN A 141 -5.51 -2.04 -0.82
C ASN A 141 -4.69 -0.75 -0.85
N THR A 142 -4.10 -0.37 0.28
CA THR A 142 -3.17 0.76 0.35
C THR A 142 -1.85 0.43 -0.35
N GLU A 143 -1.31 -0.80 -0.18
CA GLU A 143 -0.15 -1.28 -0.95
C GLU A 143 -0.38 -1.16 -2.46
N PHE A 144 -1.55 -1.60 -2.95
CA PHE A 144 -1.90 -1.52 -4.36
C PHE A 144 -1.89 -0.09 -4.89
N GLU A 145 -2.55 0.84 -4.19
CA GLU A 145 -2.57 2.25 -4.59
C GLU A 145 -1.17 2.87 -4.61
N VAL A 146 -0.35 2.60 -3.58
CA VAL A 146 1.01 3.13 -3.47
C VAL A 146 1.90 2.56 -4.59
N LEU A 147 1.92 1.24 -4.76
CA LEU A 147 2.83 0.58 -5.69
C LEU A 147 2.47 0.80 -7.16
N THR A 148 1.18 0.98 -7.50
CA THR A 148 0.75 1.09 -8.90
C THR A 148 0.37 2.51 -9.32
N GLY A 149 0.12 3.41 -8.37
CA GLY A 149 -0.48 4.71 -8.65
C GLY A 149 -1.97 4.64 -9.05
N MET A 150 -2.55 3.46 -9.09
CA MET A 150 -3.94 3.24 -9.50
C MET A 150 -4.91 3.47 -8.35
N ASN A 151 -6.09 4.00 -8.66
CA ASN A 151 -7.09 4.33 -7.65
C ASN A 151 -8.10 3.19 -7.47
N LEU A 152 -8.22 2.70 -6.25
CA LEU A 152 -9.08 1.58 -5.88
C LEU A 152 -10.58 1.85 -6.12
N ARG A 153 -11.00 3.11 -6.12
CA ARG A 153 -12.39 3.52 -6.31
C ARG A 153 -13.05 3.04 -7.60
N TYR A 154 -12.25 2.68 -8.60
CA TYR A 154 -12.76 2.22 -9.91
C TYR A 154 -13.01 0.71 -9.94
N PHE A 155 -12.51 -0.03 -8.97
CA PHE A 155 -12.78 -1.47 -8.82
C PHE A 155 -14.17 -1.72 -8.23
N GLY A 156 -14.58 -2.98 -8.27
CA GLY A 156 -15.83 -3.43 -7.67
C GLY A 156 -15.89 -3.19 -6.16
N PRO A 157 -17.11 -3.10 -5.60
CA PRO A 157 -17.30 -2.81 -4.19
C PRO A 157 -16.61 -3.84 -3.26
N GLY A 158 -15.74 -3.37 -2.37
CA GLY A 158 -15.02 -4.22 -1.43
C GLY A 158 -13.97 -5.14 -2.08
N GLU A 159 -13.58 -4.88 -3.31
CA GLU A 159 -12.61 -5.70 -4.03
C GLU A 159 -11.19 -5.46 -3.50
N TYR A 160 -10.42 -6.54 -3.51
CA TYR A 160 -8.98 -6.56 -3.26
C TYR A 160 -8.27 -6.93 -4.57
N PRO A 161 -7.67 -6.00 -5.31
CA PRO A 161 -6.95 -6.31 -6.55
C PRO A 161 -5.88 -7.39 -6.38
N TYR A 162 -5.25 -7.47 -5.21
CA TYR A 162 -4.31 -8.54 -4.85
C TYR A 162 -4.94 -9.93 -4.93
N LYS A 163 -6.23 -10.08 -4.61
CA LYS A 163 -6.94 -11.36 -4.65
C LYS A 163 -7.58 -11.68 -6.00
N THR A 164 -7.88 -10.65 -6.79
CA THR A 164 -8.65 -10.80 -8.04
C THR A 164 -7.78 -10.68 -9.28
N TYR A 165 -7.02 -9.60 -9.42
CA TYR A 165 -6.25 -9.26 -10.62
C TYR A 165 -4.74 -9.53 -10.45
N SER A 166 -4.07 -8.81 -9.54
CA SER A 166 -2.59 -8.73 -9.49
C SER A 166 -1.91 -10.05 -9.16
N LYS A 167 -2.58 -11.00 -8.48
CA LYS A 167 -2.03 -12.35 -8.27
C LYS A 167 -1.92 -13.20 -9.53
N LYS A 168 -2.57 -12.80 -10.62
CA LYS A 168 -2.68 -13.58 -11.86
C LYS A 168 -2.10 -12.88 -13.08
N HIS A 169 -1.96 -11.56 -13.00
CA HIS A 169 -1.59 -10.74 -14.15
C HIS A 169 -0.46 -9.79 -13.81
N PRO A 170 0.56 -9.68 -14.67
CA PRO A 170 1.58 -8.65 -14.55
C PRO A 170 0.94 -7.26 -14.43
N THR A 171 1.47 -6.45 -13.54
CA THR A 171 0.95 -5.12 -13.24
C THR A 171 2.12 -4.15 -13.13
N GLU A 172 2.11 -3.08 -13.93
CA GLU A 172 3.10 -2.01 -13.81
C GLU A 172 3.06 -1.40 -12.41
N SER A 173 4.24 -1.22 -11.83
CA SER A 173 4.40 -0.76 -10.45
C SER A 173 5.63 0.14 -10.29
N ALA A 174 5.84 0.65 -9.07
CA ALA A 174 7.06 1.36 -8.71
C ALA A 174 8.31 0.49 -8.90
N ALA A 175 8.22 -0.82 -8.65
CA ALA A 175 9.34 -1.74 -8.87
C ALA A 175 9.72 -1.79 -10.36
N THR A 176 8.76 -2.00 -11.27
CA THR A 176 9.04 -2.01 -12.71
C THR A 176 9.52 -0.66 -13.23
N ALA A 177 8.96 0.43 -12.72
CA ALA A 177 9.36 1.79 -13.10
C ALA A 177 10.83 2.08 -12.73
N LEU A 178 11.23 1.70 -11.51
CA LEU A 178 12.59 1.91 -11.02
C LEU A 178 13.59 0.89 -11.57
N ALA A 179 13.19 -0.37 -11.77
CA ALA A 179 14.00 -1.36 -12.46
C ALA A 179 14.39 -0.92 -13.88
N SER A 180 13.53 -0.14 -14.57
CA SER A 180 13.87 0.43 -15.90
C SER A 180 15.01 1.45 -15.86
N LEU A 181 15.35 1.96 -14.68
CA LEU A 181 16.48 2.86 -14.40
C LEU A 181 17.70 2.13 -13.81
N GLY A 182 17.60 0.83 -13.61
CA GLY A 182 18.70 0.00 -13.11
C GLY A 182 18.65 -0.29 -11.61
N TYR A 183 17.60 0.13 -10.88
CA TYR A 183 17.44 -0.20 -9.47
C TYR A 183 17.32 -1.69 -9.22
N GLY A 184 17.93 -2.19 -8.14
CA GLY A 184 17.53 -3.43 -7.50
C GLY A 184 16.19 -3.25 -6.81
N THR A 185 15.30 -4.25 -6.87
CA THR A 185 13.93 -4.09 -6.35
C THR A 185 13.58 -5.18 -5.34
N HIS A 186 13.32 -4.76 -4.10
CA HIS A 186 13.16 -5.66 -2.97
C HIS A 186 11.85 -5.42 -2.24
N ALA A 187 11.11 -6.49 -1.96
CA ALA A 187 9.93 -6.44 -1.09
C ALA A 187 10.21 -7.18 0.21
N LEU A 188 9.74 -6.65 1.34
CA LEU A 188 9.88 -7.27 2.67
C LEU A 188 8.54 -7.26 3.42
N HIS A 189 8.30 -8.31 4.23
CA HIS A 189 7.15 -8.36 5.12
C HIS A 189 7.42 -9.33 6.27
N ASP A 190 7.32 -8.86 7.49
CA ASP A 190 7.54 -9.65 8.71
C ASP A 190 6.34 -10.52 9.11
N ASN A 191 5.43 -10.77 8.17
CA ASN A 191 4.40 -11.79 8.24
C ASN A 191 4.53 -12.77 7.06
N THR A 192 3.64 -13.78 7.00
CA THR A 192 3.69 -14.85 6.01
C THR A 192 3.53 -14.34 4.57
N GLY A 193 4.38 -14.83 3.66
CA GLY A 193 4.40 -14.42 2.27
C GLY A 193 3.13 -14.77 1.48
N ASN A 194 2.34 -15.73 1.97
CA ASN A 194 1.08 -16.12 1.34
C ASN A 194 -0.10 -15.22 1.71
N PHE A 195 0.01 -14.42 2.77
CA PHE A 195 -1.06 -13.53 3.18
C PHE A 195 -1.31 -12.47 2.08
N TYR A 196 -2.56 -12.31 1.67
CA TYR A 196 -2.97 -11.54 0.46
C TYR A 196 -2.35 -12.03 -0.87
N SER A 197 -1.76 -13.23 -0.90
CA SER A 197 -1.03 -13.77 -2.08
C SER A 197 0.18 -12.90 -2.48
N ARG A 198 0.83 -12.22 -1.52
CA ARG A 198 1.92 -11.26 -1.78
C ARG A 198 3.05 -11.85 -2.62
N ALA A 199 3.43 -13.10 -2.41
CA ALA A 199 4.46 -13.74 -3.21
C ALA A 199 4.13 -13.70 -4.72
N ASN A 200 2.89 -14.02 -5.11
CA ASN A 200 2.48 -13.95 -6.51
C ASN A 200 2.33 -12.49 -6.98
N VAL A 201 1.80 -11.61 -6.12
CA VAL A 201 1.55 -10.21 -6.45
C VAL A 201 2.86 -9.47 -6.69
N PHE A 202 3.82 -9.58 -5.77
CA PHE A 202 5.11 -8.89 -5.92
C PHE A 202 5.92 -9.43 -7.10
N ASN A 203 5.84 -10.74 -7.37
CA ASN A 203 6.39 -11.31 -8.59
C ASN A 203 5.77 -10.65 -9.85
N ASN A 204 4.45 -10.54 -9.89
CA ASN A 204 3.72 -9.90 -10.99
C ASN A 204 3.88 -8.38 -11.05
N MET A 205 4.31 -7.75 -9.97
CA MET A 205 4.65 -6.33 -9.89
C MET A 205 6.14 -6.05 -10.20
N GLY A 206 6.92 -7.10 -10.52
CA GLY A 206 8.29 -6.97 -11.01
C GLY A 206 9.34 -6.72 -9.94
N PHE A 207 9.12 -7.17 -8.70
CA PHE A 207 10.17 -7.20 -7.69
C PHE A 207 11.18 -8.32 -7.99
N ASP A 208 12.47 -8.05 -7.73
CA ASP A 208 13.56 -9.03 -7.89
C ASP A 208 13.58 -10.02 -6.72
N THR A 209 13.30 -9.54 -5.50
CA THR A 209 13.28 -10.38 -4.29
C THR A 209 12.08 -10.09 -3.41
N PHE A 210 11.65 -11.12 -2.66
CA PHE A 210 10.68 -10.97 -1.59
C PHE A 210 11.12 -11.74 -0.34
N THR A 211 11.39 -11.03 0.74
CA THR A 211 11.73 -11.58 2.05
C THR A 211 10.53 -11.49 2.97
N SER A 212 9.87 -12.61 3.18
CA SER A 212 8.78 -12.74 4.15
C SER A 212 9.27 -13.36 5.45
N LYS A 213 8.41 -13.40 6.48
CA LYS A 213 8.69 -13.96 7.81
C LYS A 213 9.42 -15.32 7.76
N GLU A 214 9.07 -16.17 6.79
CA GLU A 214 9.65 -17.49 6.63
C GLU A 214 11.16 -17.47 6.31
N PHE A 215 11.66 -16.33 5.85
CA PHE A 215 13.06 -16.11 5.51
C PHE A 215 13.81 -15.23 6.52
N MET A 216 13.14 -14.79 7.59
CA MET A 216 13.74 -14.00 8.67
C MET A 216 14.20 -14.93 9.81
N ASN A 217 15.49 -14.84 10.20
CA ASN A 217 16.12 -15.83 11.08
C ASN A 217 15.70 -15.73 12.55
N VAL A 218 15.45 -14.53 13.03
CA VAL A 218 15.11 -14.28 14.44
C VAL A 218 13.94 -13.34 14.51
N LEU A 219 12.89 -13.77 15.20
CA LEU A 219 11.71 -12.96 15.40
C LEU A 219 11.40 -12.85 16.89
N GLN A 220 11.39 -11.63 17.38
CA GLN A 220 10.65 -11.31 18.59
C GLN A 220 9.19 -11.09 18.20
N THR A 221 8.29 -11.49 19.08
CA THR A 221 6.85 -11.33 18.86
C THR A 221 6.23 -10.48 19.95
N THR A 222 5.16 -9.80 19.61
CA THR A 222 4.27 -9.16 20.56
C THR A 222 3.55 -10.20 21.40
N GLU A 223 2.88 -9.79 22.46
CA GLU A 223 2.07 -10.65 23.32
C GLU A 223 0.94 -11.36 22.54
N ASN A 224 0.52 -10.77 21.41
CA ASN A 224 -0.45 -11.37 20.49
C ASN A 224 0.15 -12.24 19.38
N GLY A 225 1.49 -12.42 19.39
CA GLY A 225 2.20 -13.28 18.45
C GLY A 225 2.52 -12.67 17.08
N TRP A 226 2.30 -11.36 16.90
CA TRP A 226 2.80 -10.66 15.71
C TRP A 226 4.31 -10.45 15.80
N ALA A 227 5.00 -10.46 14.67
CA ALA A 227 6.41 -10.12 14.65
C ALA A 227 6.61 -8.67 15.10
N LYS A 228 7.71 -8.38 15.80
CA LYS A 228 8.12 -7.00 16.10
C LYS A 228 8.86 -6.42 14.91
N ASP A 229 8.50 -5.19 14.56
CA ASP A 229 9.00 -4.50 13.35
C ASP A 229 10.52 -4.22 13.40
N GLU A 230 11.15 -4.26 14.57
CA GLU A 230 12.61 -4.05 14.75
C GLU A 230 13.47 -4.92 13.83
N ILE A 231 12.99 -6.16 13.50
CA ILE A 231 13.71 -7.10 12.63
C ILE A 231 13.85 -6.56 11.20
N LEU A 232 12.92 -5.68 10.77
CA LEU A 232 12.89 -5.14 9.42
C LEU A 232 14.11 -4.27 9.10
N THR A 233 14.65 -3.52 10.08
CA THR A 233 15.86 -2.72 9.87
C THR A 233 17.01 -3.58 9.34
N HIS A 234 17.27 -4.73 10.00
CA HIS A 234 18.32 -5.65 9.58
C HIS A 234 18.09 -6.15 8.15
N HIS A 235 16.87 -6.61 7.84
CA HIS A 235 16.58 -7.19 6.53
C HIS A 235 16.48 -6.16 5.41
N ILE A 236 16.12 -4.91 5.69
CA ILE A 236 16.22 -3.81 4.72
C ILE A 236 17.69 -3.57 4.35
N MET A 237 18.57 -3.45 5.35
CA MET A 237 20.01 -3.28 5.10
C MET A 237 20.60 -4.47 4.34
N GLU A 238 20.22 -5.70 4.74
CA GLU A 238 20.65 -6.93 4.05
C GLU A 238 20.19 -6.95 2.58
N ALA A 239 18.95 -6.49 2.28
CA ALA A 239 18.46 -6.38 0.91
C ALA A 239 19.33 -5.43 0.08
N MET A 240 19.62 -4.26 0.60
CA MET A 240 20.48 -3.25 -0.05
C MET A 240 21.92 -3.72 -0.23
N ASP A 241 22.42 -4.66 0.58
CA ASP A 241 23.75 -5.24 0.43
C ASP A 241 23.83 -6.29 -0.69
N THR A 242 22.72 -6.71 -1.27
CA THR A 242 22.69 -7.72 -2.34
C THR A 242 22.97 -7.16 -3.73
N THR A 243 22.85 -5.87 -3.91
CA THR A 243 23.07 -5.18 -5.20
C THR A 243 24.26 -4.22 -5.13
N LYS A 244 24.67 -3.70 -6.28
CA LYS A 244 25.75 -2.71 -6.38
C LYS A 244 25.25 -1.36 -6.88
N GLN A 245 24.06 -1.35 -7.40
CA GLN A 245 23.30 -0.19 -7.84
C GLN A 245 22.38 0.28 -6.71
N GLU A 246 21.70 1.37 -6.95
CA GLU A 246 20.67 1.89 -6.06
C GLU A 246 19.52 0.90 -5.91
N ASP A 247 18.89 0.93 -4.75
CA ASP A 247 17.83 0.00 -4.38
C ASP A 247 16.49 0.70 -4.19
N PHE A 248 15.45 0.03 -4.65
CA PHE A 248 14.06 0.27 -4.26
C PHE A 248 13.61 -0.82 -3.29
N VAL A 249 13.38 -0.44 -2.06
CA VAL A 249 12.95 -1.36 -1.00
C VAL A 249 11.54 -1.00 -0.56
N PHE A 250 10.59 -1.91 -0.74
CA PHE A 250 9.22 -1.79 -0.26
C PHE A 250 8.98 -2.73 0.91
N THR A 251 8.68 -2.17 2.07
CA THR A 251 8.53 -2.92 3.32
C THR A 251 7.13 -2.74 3.90
N VAL A 252 6.52 -3.85 4.32
CA VAL A 252 5.23 -3.86 5.03
C VAL A 252 5.46 -4.42 6.42
N SER A 253 5.16 -3.65 7.45
CA SER A 253 5.23 -4.08 8.85
C SER A 253 3.98 -4.83 9.30
N VAL A 254 3.98 -5.45 10.49
CA VAL A 254 2.83 -6.18 11.03
C VAL A 254 2.54 -5.91 12.49
N GLN A 255 3.45 -5.31 13.25
CA GLN A 255 3.37 -5.19 14.70
C GLN A 255 2.08 -4.49 15.19
N GLY A 256 1.61 -3.47 14.48
CA GLY A 256 0.39 -2.73 14.80
C GLY A 256 -0.91 -3.47 14.50
N HIS A 257 -0.87 -4.70 13.95
CA HIS A 257 -2.04 -5.44 13.50
C HIS A 257 -3.02 -5.78 14.63
N GLY A 258 -4.31 -5.78 14.31
CA GLY A 258 -5.44 -5.98 15.21
C GLY A 258 -5.43 -7.27 16.04
N ASN A 259 -6.55 -7.55 16.70
CA ASN A 259 -6.76 -8.44 17.83
C ASN A 259 -6.21 -7.85 19.13
N TYR A 260 -6.49 -6.58 19.36
CA TYR A 260 -6.07 -5.88 20.58
C TYR A 260 -6.72 -6.50 21.82
N PRO A 261 -5.93 -6.88 22.85
CA PRO A 261 -6.43 -7.60 24.03
C PRO A 261 -7.30 -6.70 24.91
N GLU A 262 -8.40 -7.27 25.43
CA GLU A 262 -9.32 -6.60 26.37
C GLU A 262 -8.81 -6.63 27.81
N THR A 263 -7.75 -7.39 28.06
CA THR A 263 -7.10 -7.50 29.37
C THR A 263 -5.66 -6.96 29.26
N GLN A 264 -5.12 -6.51 30.38
CA GLN A 264 -3.72 -6.06 30.43
C GLN A 264 -2.79 -7.27 30.20
N VAL A 265 -2.01 -7.24 29.11
CA VAL A 265 -1.02 -8.28 28.76
C VAL A 265 0.42 -7.77 28.86
N ILE A 266 0.64 -6.47 28.75
CA ILE A 266 1.95 -5.85 28.98
C ILE A 266 2.07 -5.58 30.49
N GLU A 267 3.01 -6.24 31.16
CA GLU A 267 3.17 -6.15 32.61
C GLU A 267 3.52 -4.73 33.06
N ASN A 268 4.45 -4.07 32.35
CA ASN A 268 4.93 -2.72 32.63
C ASN A 268 4.88 -1.87 31.36
N PRO A 269 3.71 -1.37 30.95
CA PRO A 269 3.58 -0.58 29.74
C PRO A 269 4.41 0.71 29.86
N LYS A 270 5.20 1.00 28.83
CA LYS A 270 6.01 2.22 28.73
C LYS A 270 5.12 3.46 28.70
N ILE A 271 4.02 3.37 27.97
CA ILE A 271 3.05 4.44 27.80
C ILE A 271 1.71 4.01 28.38
N LYS A 272 1.13 4.86 29.21
CA LYS A 272 -0.20 4.64 29.81
C LYS A 272 -1.24 5.49 29.09
N VAL A 273 -2.46 4.95 28.99
CA VAL A 273 -3.63 5.63 28.43
C VAL A 273 -4.52 6.14 29.54
N GLU A 274 -4.95 7.41 29.45
CA GLU A 274 -5.80 8.09 30.40
C GLU A 274 -7.04 8.67 29.69
N GLY A 275 -8.17 8.75 30.40
CA GLY A 275 -9.42 9.33 29.86
C GLY A 275 -10.41 8.31 29.33
N ILE A 276 -10.12 7.01 29.35
CA ILE A 276 -11.06 5.93 28.98
C ILE A 276 -11.54 5.26 30.27
N GLU A 277 -12.87 5.27 30.50
CA GLU A 277 -13.48 4.65 31.68
C GLU A 277 -13.68 3.15 31.55
N ASP A 278 -13.98 2.66 30.33
CA ASP A 278 -14.14 1.24 30.03
C ASP A 278 -12.78 0.54 30.06
N GLU A 279 -12.58 -0.35 31.02
CA GLU A 279 -11.29 -1.03 31.22
C GLU A 279 -10.89 -1.92 30.03
N ALA A 280 -11.82 -2.57 29.36
CA ALA A 280 -11.51 -3.41 28.20
C ALA A 280 -11.06 -2.54 27.01
N LEU A 281 -11.72 -1.43 26.78
CA LEU A 281 -11.33 -0.47 25.74
C LEU A 281 -10.00 0.20 26.07
N LYS A 282 -9.77 0.57 27.34
CA LYS A 282 -8.51 1.13 27.81
C LYS A 282 -7.36 0.17 27.61
N ASN A 283 -7.52 -1.11 27.94
CA ASN A 283 -6.49 -2.12 27.73
C ASN A 283 -6.14 -2.30 26.25
N LYS A 284 -7.14 -2.29 25.36
CA LYS A 284 -6.91 -2.32 23.90
C LYS A 284 -6.06 -1.14 23.44
N TRP A 285 -6.42 0.08 23.88
CA TRP A 285 -5.68 1.29 23.49
C TRP A 285 -4.30 1.34 24.11
N GLU A 286 -4.13 0.95 25.38
CA GLU A 286 -2.82 0.93 26.04
C GLU A 286 -1.87 -0.09 25.38
N TYR A 287 -2.40 -1.28 25.04
CA TYR A 287 -1.64 -2.24 24.23
C TYR A 287 -1.22 -1.65 22.89
N TYR A 288 -2.17 -1.12 22.12
CA TYR A 288 -1.91 -0.54 20.79
C TYR A 288 -0.90 0.61 20.84
N VAL A 289 -1.04 1.54 21.79
CA VAL A 289 -0.12 2.69 21.95
C VAL A 289 1.31 2.22 22.20
N ASN A 290 1.50 1.15 22.98
CA ASN A 290 2.83 0.59 23.21
C ASN A 290 3.38 -0.13 21.97
N GLN A 291 2.54 -0.74 21.13
CA GLN A 291 2.98 -1.25 19.83
C GLN A 291 3.39 -0.12 18.89
N VAL A 292 2.65 1.00 18.87
CA VAL A 292 3.00 2.19 18.10
C VAL A 292 4.32 2.79 18.59
N TYR A 293 4.57 2.82 19.90
CA TYR A 293 5.84 3.27 20.46
C TYR A 293 7.02 2.41 19.97
N GLU A 294 6.90 1.09 20.01
CA GLU A 294 7.96 0.19 19.50
C GLU A 294 8.14 0.34 17.98
N MET A 295 7.06 0.49 17.22
CA MET A 295 7.12 0.82 15.79
C MET A 295 7.85 2.14 15.52
N ASP A 296 7.65 3.15 16.35
CA ASP A 296 8.37 4.41 16.27
C ASP A 296 9.87 4.27 16.59
N GLN A 297 10.25 3.36 17.51
CA GLN A 297 11.65 3.03 17.72
C GLN A 297 12.27 2.38 16.47
N PHE A 298 11.56 1.46 15.83
CA PHE A 298 11.98 0.89 14.52
C PHE A 298 12.20 1.99 13.48
N VAL A 299 11.32 2.99 13.39
CA VAL A 299 11.50 4.16 12.49
C VAL A 299 12.81 4.88 12.79
N GLY A 300 13.10 5.17 14.05
CA GLY A 300 14.35 5.81 14.47
C GLY A 300 15.59 4.97 14.13
N ASP A 301 15.54 3.68 14.41
CA ASP A 301 16.63 2.75 14.13
C ASP A 301 16.91 2.57 12.64
N LEU A 302 15.84 2.54 11.81
CA LEU A 302 16.00 2.48 10.35
C LEU A 302 16.65 3.75 9.80
N ILE A 303 16.19 4.93 10.22
CA ILE A 303 16.81 6.20 9.79
C ILE A 303 18.29 6.22 10.15
N LYS A 304 18.64 5.85 11.39
CA LYS A 304 20.03 5.76 11.83
C LYS A 304 20.85 4.79 10.98
N ALA A 305 20.32 3.60 10.71
CA ALA A 305 21.03 2.62 9.87
C ALA A 305 21.27 3.11 8.44
N VAL A 306 20.28 3.83 7.85
CA VAL A 306 20.43 4.46 6.54
C VAL A 306 21.45 5.61 6.56
N GLU A 307 21.48 6.43 7.60
CA GLU A 307 22.50 7.47 7.77
C GLU A 307 23.90 6.88 7.89
N GLU A 308 24.06 5.78 8.64
CA GLU A 308 25.35 5.11 8.84
C GLU A 308 25.89 4.50 7.53
N ARG A 309 25.04 4.14 6.56
CA ARG A 309 25.47 3.71 5.21
C ARG A 309 26.14 4.85 4.42
N ASN A 310 25.80 6.09 4.71
CA ASN A 310 26.33 7.28 4.04
C ASN A 310 26.15 7.24 2.51
N GLU A 311 25.04 6.67 2.04
CA GLU A 311 24.62 6.62 0.64
C GLU A 311 23.44 7.58 0.43
N PRO A 312 23.33 8.25 -0.75
CA PRO A 312 22.15 9.04 -1.07
C PRO A 312 20.87 8.21 -0.88
N SER A 313 19.95 8.67 -0.06
CA SER A 313 18.78 7.88 0.30
C SER A 313 17.54 8.74 0.58
N VAL A 314 16.37 8.19 0.23
CA VAL A 314 15.05 8.71 0.58
C VAL A 314 14.29 7.60 1.29
N VAL A 315 13.72 7.90 2.46
CA VAL A 315 12.90 6.96 3.23
C VAL A 315 11.51 7.54 3.41
N VAL A 316 10.51 6.76 3.05
CA VAL A 316 9.10 7.15 3.16
C VAL A 316 8.40 6.24 4.17
N PHE A 317 7.78 6.83 5.19
CA PHE A 317 6.91 6.11 6.11
C PHE A 317 5.47 6.56 5.91
N TYR A 318 4.52 5.62 5.98
CA TYR A 318 3.09 5.94 5.97
C TYR A 318 2.26 4.87 6.68
N GLY A 319 1.13 5.28 7.28
CA GLY A 319 0.15 4.36 7.82
C GLY A 319 -0.83 3.89 6.72
N ASP A 320 -1.17 2.61 6.71
CA ASP A 320 -2.03 2.01 5.68
C ASP A 320 -3.52 2.21 5.94
N HIS A 321 -3.96 2.20 7.19
CA HIS A 321 -5.31 2.48 7.66
C HIS A 321 -5.33 2.70 9.17
N LEU A 322 -6.45 3.18 9.70
CA LEU A 322 -6.66 3.29 11.15
C LEU A 322 -6.80 1.91 11.80
N PRO A 323 -6.47 1.76 13.11
CA PRO A 323 -6.62 0.51 13.82
C PRO A 323 -8.09 0.06 13.90
N THR A 324 -8.30 -1.26 13.97
CA THR A 324 -9.63 -1.88 14.06
C THR A 324 -10.20 -1.75 15.48
N MET A 325 -10.50 -0.51 15.89
CA MET A 325 -11.00 -0.15 17.24
C MET A 325 -12.38 0.48 17.22
N GLY A 326 -13.09 0.44 16.08
CA GLY A 326 -14.42 1.03 15.97
C GLY A 326 -14.43 2.56 16.02
N LEU A 327 -13.34 3.21 15.63
CA LEU A 327 -13.21 4.67 15.60
C LEU A 327 -14.30 5.30 14.73
N LYS A 328 -14.83 6.42 15.21
CA LYS A 328 -15.75 7.28 14.51
C LYS A 328 -15.09 8.61 14.17
N ALA A 329 -15.71 9.38 13.27
CA ALA A 329 -15.16 10.66 12.86
C ALA A 329 -14.99 11.64 14.03
N GLU A 330 -15.91 11.61 15.01
CA GLU A 330 -15.85 12.44 16.21
C GLU A 330 -14.68 12.11 17.14
N ASP A 331 -14.13 10.91 17.07
CA ASP A 331 -12.99 10.46 17.90
C ASP A 331 -11.65 11.03 17.41
N LEU A 332 -11.64 11.69 16.24
CA LEU A 332 -10.44 12.16 15.56
C LEU A 332 -10.41 13.69 15.43
N LYS A 333 -9.24 14.30 15.67
CA LYS A 333 -9.02 15.72 15.38
C LYS A 333 -9.27 16.08 13.91
N SER A 334 -8.92 15.18 12.97
CA SER A 334 -9.16 15.37 11.54
C SER A 334 -10.63 15.26 11.13
N ARG A 335 -11.50 14.67 11.98
CA ARG A 335 -12.89 14.34 11.67
C ARG A 335 -13.05 13.48 10.40
N TYR A 336 -12.03 12.72 10.02
CA TYR A 336 -12.04 11.95 8.78
C TYR A 336 -11.32 10.60 8.92
N LEU A 337 -12.07 9.49 8.78
CA LEU A 337 -11.59 8.13 9.03
C LEU A 337 -10.59 7.60 8.00
N TYR A 338 -10.50 8.20 6.83
CA TYR A 338 -9.61 7.77 5.75
C TYR A 338 -8.28 8.53 5.73
N ASN A 339 -7.90 9.18 6.83
CA ASN A 339 -6.62 9.83 6.97
C ASN A 339 -5.72 9.06 7.95
N THR A 340 -4.53 8.72 7.47
CA THR A 340 -3.35 8.43 8.26
C THR A 340 -2.32 9.54 8.06
N ASN A 341 -1.05 9.29 8.35
CA ASN A 341 0.03 10.24 8.13
C ASN A 341 1.12 9.61 7.25
N TYR A 342 1.86 10.47 6.54
CA TYR A 342 3.09 10.07 5.86
C TYR A 342 4.20 11.09 6.10
N VAL A 343 5.46 10.66 5.92
CA VAL A 343 6.65 11.52 5.92
C VAL A 343 7.64 11.03 4.88
N ILE A 344 8.36 11.96 4.27
CA ILE A 344 9.45 11.69 3.32
C ILE A 344 10.72 12.26 3.93
N TRP A 345 11.55 11.39 4.51
CA TRP A 345 12.89 11.72 4.97
C TRP A 345 13.90 11.59 3.83
N ASP A 346 14.95 12.39 3.84
CA ASP A 346 16.07 12.28 2.91
C ASP A 346 17.37 12.83 3.49
N ASN A 347 18.50 12.35 3.00
CA ASN A 347 19.83 12.89 3.28
C ASN A 347 20.47 13.63 2.08
N ILE A 348 19.67 13.91 1.04
CA ILE A 348 20.11 14.57 -0.19
C ILE A 348 19.70 16.04 -0.29
N GLY A 349 19.05 16.56 0.73
CA GLY A 349 18.71 17.98 0.86
C GLY A 349 17.45 18.40 0.08
N LEU A 350 16.44 17.56 -0.04
CA LEU A 350 15.15 17.92 -0.63
C LEU A 350 14.49 19.02 0.21
N GLN A 351 13.99 20.04 -0.46
CA GLN A 351 13.25 21.10 0.22
C GLN A 351 11.99 20.55 0.90
N LYS A 352 11.76 20.89 2.18
CA LYS A 352 10.52 20.52 2.87
C LYS A 352 9.30 21.15 2.19
N HIS A 353 8.31 20.32 1.91
CA HIS A 353 7.05 20.72 1.29
C HIS A 353 5.90 19.87 1.84
N ASP A 354 5.20 20.39 2.84
CA ASP A 354 4.08 19.72 3.47
C ASP A 354 2.84 19.74 2.57
N LYS A 355 2.17 18.58 2.45
CA LYS A 355 1.06 18.41 1.52
C LYS A 355 0.23 17.18 1.88
N ASN A 356 -1.10 17.32 1.84
CA ASN A 356 -1.98 16.16 1.95
C ASN A 356 -2.10 15.46 0.59
N ILE A 357 -1.89 14.15 0.57
CA ILE A 357 -1.92 13.35 -0.65
C ILE A 357 -2.72 12.06 -0.46
N PRO A 358 -3.41 11.56 -1.49
CA PRO A 358 -3.97 10.23 -1.48
C PRO A 358 -2.90 9.17 -1.79
N ALA A 359 -3.13 7.93 -1.35
CA ALA A 359 -2.19 6.81 -1.46
C ALA A 359 -1.71 6.59 -2.90
N TYR A 360 -2.61 6.62 -3.88
CA TYR A 360 -2.27 6.46 -5.30
C TYR A 360 -1.39 7.58 -5.90
N GLN A 361 -1.09 8.64 -5.15
CA GLN A 361 -0.18 9.71 -5.61
C GLN A 361 1.19 9.68 -4.91
N LEU A 362 1.40 8.83 -3.89
CA LEU A 362 2.61 8.86 -3.07
C LEU A 362 3.87 8.64 -3.90
N MET A 363 3.96 7.53 -4.62
CA MET A 363 5.15 7.24 -5.42
C MET A 363 5.38 8.26 -6.54
N SER A 364 4.29 8.74 -7.15
CA SER A 364 4.41 9.83 -8.14
C SER A 364 4.99 11.12 -7.54
N GLU A 365 4.61 11.47 -6.30
CA GLU A 365 5.18 12.61 -5.58
C GLU A 365 6.67 12.41 -5.26
N VAL A 366 7.04 11.22 -4.75
CA VAL A 366 8.45 10.86 -4.46
C VAL A 366 9.29 10.94 -5.72
N LEU A 367 8.87 10.27 -6.79
CA LEU A 367 9.59 10.24 -8.07
C LEU A 367 9.72 11.63 -8.69
N ASN A 368 8.65 12.44 -8.65
CA ASN A 368 8.69 13.80 -9.16
C ASN A 368 9.69 14.70 -8.40
N ARG A 369 9.80 14.53 -7.08
CA ARG A 369 10.79 15.27 -6.26
C ARG A 369 12.23 14.87 -6.56
N LEU A 370 12.42 13.64 -7.05
CA LEU A 370 13.71 13.11 -7.46
C LEU A 370 14.03 13.37 -8.95
N ASP A 371 13.14 14.09 -9.65
CA ASP A 371 13.23 14.28 -11.10
C ASP A 371 13.29 12.94 -11.87
N ILE A 372 12.52 11.98 -11.40
CA ILE A 372 12.34 10.67 -12.03
C ILE A 372 10.98 10.62 -12.70
N HIS A 373 10.96 10.42 -13.99
CA HIS A 373 9.77 10.28 -14.82
C HIS A 373 9.78 8.87 -15.42
N SER A 374 9.17 7.93 -14.70
CA SER A 374 9.08 6.53 -15.11
C SER A 374 7.81 5.89 -14.55
N GLY A 375 7.22 4.97 -15.32
CA GLY A 375 5.93 4.36 -15.02
C GLY A 375 4.76 5.18 -15.54
N THR A 376 3.92 4.52 -16.34
CA THR A 376 2.81 5.16 -17.09
C THR A 376 1.87 5.94 -16.20
N VAL A 377 1.42 5.33 -15.09
CA VAL A 377 0.47 5.96 -14.17
C VAL A 377 1.15 7.05 -13.33
N PHE A 378 2.41 6.88 -12.95
CA PHE A 378 3.17 7.90 -12.23
C PHE A 378 3.42 9.14 -13.09
N ASN A 379 3.81 8.96 -14.35
CA ASN A 379 3.95 10.04 -15.32
C ASN A 379 2.62 10.75 -15.56
N TYR A 380 1.51 9.99 -15.62
CA TYR A 380 0.17 10.57 -15.71
C TYR A 380 -0.13 11.51 -14.52
N HIS A 381 0.14 11.07 -13.29
CA HIS A 381 -0.05 11.92 -12.11
C HIS A 381 0.81 13.18 -12.14
N GLN A 382 2.09 13.03 -12.50
CA GLN A 382 3.01 14.18 -12.60
C GLN A 382 2.54 15.21 -13.61
N GLN A 383 2.04 14.78 -14.77
CA GLN A 383 1.66 15.65 -15.87
C GLN A 383 0.23 16.20 -15.79
N ARG A 384 -0.70 15.43 -15.20
CA ARG A 384 -2.16 15.69 -15.31
C ARG A 384 -2.83 16.08 -14.01
N LYS A 385 -2.14 15.97 -12.86
CA LYS A 385 -2.69 16.40 -11.58
C LYS A 385 -3.16 17.84 -11.64
N GLY A 386 -4.39 18.09 -11.14
CA GLY A 386 -5.01 19.42 -11.17
C GLY A 386 -5.73 19.78 -12.46
N THR A 387 -5.69 18.95 -13.51
CA THR A 387 -6.52 19.17 -14.70
C THR A 387 -7.98 18.83 -14.44
N LYS A 388 -8.90 19.45 -15.21
CA LYS A 388 -10.35 19.28 -15.03
C LYS A 388 -10.81 17.82 -15.14
N ASN A 389 -10.19 17.04 -16.01
CA ASN A 389 -10.59 15.66 -16.30
C ASN A 389 -9.70 14.63 -15.60
N TYR A 390 -8.88 15.04 -14.65
CA TYR A 390 -7.87 14.18 -14.01
C TYR A 390 -8.41 12.82 -13.55
N LEU A 391 -9.52 12.77 -12.82
CA LEU A 391 -10.04 11.51 -12.31
C LEU A 391 -10.75 10.68 -13.38
N SER A 392 -11.44 11.30 -14.34
CA SER A 392 -12.09 10.55 -15.43
C SER A 392 -11.08 10.01 -16.44
N ASP A 393 -10.02 10.73 -16.71
CA ASP A 393 -8.94 10.26 -17.58
C ASP A 393 -8.11 9.17 -16.90
N LEU A 394 -7.92 9.24 -15.57
CA LEU A 394 -7.30 8.17 -14.78
C LEU A 394 -8.13 6.87 -14.82
N GLU A 395 -9.45 6.97 -14.75
CA GLU A 395 -10.34 5.81 -14.86
C GLU A 395 -10.20 5.11 -16.21
N LEU A 396 -10.17 5.89 -17.30
CA LEU A 396 -9.94 5.38 -18.66
C LEU A 396 -8.56 4.72 -18.79
N LEU A 397 -7.52 5.37 -18.28
CA LEU A 397 -6.14 4.86 -18.31
C LEU A 397 -6.01 3.56 -17.53
N GLN A 398 -6.52 3.53 -16.30
CA GLN A 398 -6.46 2.36 -15.43
C GLN A 398 -7.25 1.18 -16.04
N TYR A 399 -8.43 1.44 -16.61
CA TYR A 399 -9.18 0.42 -17.34
C TYR A 399 -8.39 -0.10 -18.55
N ASP A 400 -7.81 0.80 -19.35
CA ASP A 400 -7.02 0.43 -20.53
C ASP A 400 -5.86 -0.50 -20.19
N ILE A 401 -5.14 -0.20 -19.10
CA ILE A 401 -3.99 -0.97 -18.64
C ILE A 401 -4.41 -2.38 -18.16
N LEU A 402 -5.46 -2.47 -17.33
CA LEU A 402 -5.78 -3.70 -16.62
C LEU A 402 -6.78 -4.60 -17.38
N TYR A 403 -7.81 -4.03 -17.96
CA TYR A 403 -8.95 -4.76 -18.54
C TYR A 403 -9.22 -4.43 -20.00
N GLY A 404 -8.65 -3.33 -20.50
CA GLY A 404 -8.89 -2.81 -21.83
C GLY A 404 -8.01 -3.44 -22.91
N LYS A 405 -7.79 -2.68 -23.95
CA LYS A 405 -7.01 -3.10 -25.13
C LYS A 405 -5.55 -2.66 -25.09
N GLN A 406 -5.12 -2.10 -23.97
CA GLN A 406 -3.76 -1.62 -23.76
C GLN A 406 -3.28 -0.66 -24.87
N TYR A 407 -4.18 0.24 -25.26
CA TYR A 407 -3.87 1.25 -26.27
C TYR A 407 -2.70 2.14 -25.90
N VAL A 408 -2.57 2.46 -24.58
CA VAL A 408 -1.43 3.21 -24.05
C VAL A 408 -0.11 2.51 -24.31
N TYR A 409 -0.08 1.20 -24.40
CA TYR A 409 1.10 0.37 -24.71
C TYR A 409 1.15 -0.11 -26.16
N ASN A 410 0.34 0.46 -27.05
CA ASN A 410 0.21 -0.03 -28.44
C ASN A 410 -0.17 -1.52 -28.54
N GLY A 411 -0.94 -2.03 -27.58
CA GLY A 411 -1.39 -3.41 -27.50
C GLY A 411 -0.36 -4.40 -26.95
N LYS A 412 0.73 -3.93 -26.37
CA LYS A 412 1.77 -4.76 -25.75
C LYS A 412 2.06 -4.24 -24.35
N ALA A 413 1.65 -4.97 -23.32
CA ALA A 413 2.02 -4.65 -21.96
C ALA A 413 3.56 -4.59 -21.83
N PRO A 414 4.11 -3.57 -21.15
CA PRO A 414 5.57 -3.43 -21.01
C PRO A 414 6.18 -4.47 -20.06
N ILE A 415 5.35 -5.23 -19.34
CA ILE A 415 5.75 -6.10 -18.26
C ILE A 415 5.56 -7.56 -18.69
N THR A 416 6.62 -8.34 -18.57
CA THR A 416 6.62 -9.80 -18.69
C THR A 416 6.47 -10.44 -17.30
N GLU A 417 6.17 -11.74 -17.25
CA GLU A 417 6.17 -12.50 -16.01
C GLU A 417 7.52 -12.33 -15.29
N GLY A 418 7.46 -12.00 -13.99
CA GLY A 418 8.65 -11.78 -13.16
C GLY A 418 9.32 -13.11 -12.78
N HIS A 419 10.59 -13.02 -12.41
CA HIS A 419 11.38 -14.13 -11.86
C HIS A 419 11.88 -13.78 -10.46
N MET A 420 10.97 -13.44 -9.56
CA MET A 420 11.29 -13.03 -8.20
C MET A 420 11.90 -14.17 -7.39
N VAL A 421 12.95 -13.85 -6.64
CA VAL A 421 13.59 -14.77 -5.70
C VAL A 421 12.98 -14.60 -4.30
N MET A 422 12.66 -15.71 -3.67
CA MET A 422 12.16 -15.71 -2.28
C MET A 422 13.32 -15.68 -1.30
N GLY A 423 13.30 -14.71 -0.39
CA GLY A 423 14.34 -14.49 0.61
C GLY A 423 15.58 -13.80 0.04
N ILE A 424 16.35 -13.17 0.95
CA ILE A 424 17.65 -12.60 0.63
C ILE A 424 18.69 -13.61 1.13
N ARG A 425 19.48 -14.14 0.22
CA ARG A 425 20.69 -14.88 0.59
C ARG A 425 21.89 -14.04 0.14
N ASN A 426 22.76 -13.74 1.08
CA ASN A 426 24.12 -13.23 0.80
C ASN A 426 24.91 -14.31 0.08
N VAL A 427 24.61 -14.52 -1.20
CA VAL A 427 25.27 -15.54 -2.00
C VAL A 427 25.73 -14.88 -3.28
N SER A 428 27.05 -14.74 -3.44
CA SER A 428 27.60 -14.40 -4.74
C SER A 428 27.00 -15.32 -5.80
N LEU A 429 26.64 -14.83 -6.98
CA LEU A 429 26.09 -15.62 -8.10
C LEU A 429 26.84 -16.94 -8.37
N SER A 430 28.13 -17.01 -8.02
CA SER A 430 28.95 -18.23 -8.12
C SER A 430 28.52 -19.37 -7.17
N SER A 431 27.74 -19.10 -6.12
CA SER A 431 27.27 -20.12 -5.17
C SER A 431 25.79 -20.50 -5.36
N ILE A 432 25.05 -19.79 -6.21
CA ILE A 432 23.64 -20.12 -6.54
C ILE A 432 23.58 -21.28 -7.54
N VAL A 433 24.47 -21.31 -8.52
CA VAL A 433 24.48 -22.31 -9.60
C VAL A 433 24.53 -23.77 -9.11
N PRO A 434 25.33 -24.15 -8.10
CA PRO A 434 25.33 -25.52 -7.57
C PRO A 434 24.07 -25.91 -6.79
N GLN A 435 23.37 -24.95 -6.19
CA GLN A 435 22.17 -25.23 -5.37
C GLN A 435 20.91 -25.38 -6.21
N LEU A 436 20.80 -24.73 -7.37
CA LEU A 436 19.72 -24.97 -8.34
C LEU A 436 19.77 -26.40 -8.90
N ASN A 437 20.94 -27.02 -8.93
CA ASN A 437 21.11 -28.43 -9.34
C ASN A 437 20.86 -29.46 -8.21
N SER A 438 20.61 -29.04 -6.99
CA SER A 438 20.38 -29.93 -5.84
C SER A 438 18.92 -30.18 -5.47
N GLY A 439 17.99 -29.98 -6.40
CA GLY A 439 16.66 -30.63 -6.34
C GLY A 439 15.70 -30.09 -5.26
N TYR A 440 15.75 -28.82 -4.89
CA TYR A 440 14.67 -28.24 -4.10
C TYR A 440 13.48 -27.92 -5.03
N SER A 441 12.48 -28.82 -5.01
CA SER A 441 11.16 -28.56 -5.55
C SER A 441 10.54 -27.38 -4.79
N LEU A 442 10.23 -26.30 -5.48
CA LEU A 442 9.50 -25.12 -4.96
C LEU A 442 8.00 -25.38 -4.78
N TYR A 443 7.55 -26.61 -4.94
CA TYR A 443 6.16 -27.03 -4.76
C TYR A 443 6.10 -28.17 -3.75
N GLY A 444 5.96 -27.82 -2.46
CA GLY A 444 5.33 -28.70 -1.50
C GLY A 444 3.82 -28.62 -1.69
N GLU A 445 3.18 -29.76 -1.82
CA GLU A 445 1.74 -29.96 -1.91
C GLU A 445 0.95 -29.33 -0.75
#